data_6bd5e9a9bd342c5dcc798cc578270a86
#
_entry.id   6bd5e9a9bd342c5dcc798cc578270a86
#
_cell.length_a   1.000
_cell.length_b   1.000
_cell.length_c   1.000
_cell.angle_alpha   90.00
_cell.angle_beta   90.00
_cell.angle_gamma   90.00
#
_symmetry.space_group_name_H-M   'P 1'
#
loop_
_entity.id
_entity.type
_entity.pdbx_description
1 polymer ?
#
loop_
_entity_poly.entity_id
_entity_poly.type
_entity_poly.pdbx_seq_one_letter_code
_entity_poly.pdbx_strand_id
1 'polypeptide(L)'
;MNHLLHTVLFLFIITMDIAVAEFSANDCKILGFNKANVLCSTCKHFAESDLEKIYTTCKECCLKDNDYELSGSKRYPKAILEVCTCKFGQYPQIQAFIKSDRPKKYKNLNIKYVRGLDPIIKLYDAENKVEDVLDIHKWDTDSVDEFLSTHLSKD
;
A
#
# COMPACT_ATOMS: atom_id res chain seq x y z
N MET A 1 -1.86 42.59 41.14
CA MET A 1 -1.68 41.12 41.20
C MET A 1 -2.73 40.35 40.36
N ASN A 2 -3.95 40.89 40.20
CA ASN A 2 -5.01 40.21 39.42
C ASN A 2 -4.86 40.28 37.88
N HIS A 3 -4.24 41.34 37.32
CA HIS A 3 -4.07 41.46 35.88
C HIS A 3 -3.09 40.43 35.29
N LEU A 4 -2.04 40.08 36.04
CA LEU A 4 -1.06 39.08 35.57
C LEU A 4 -1.68 37.67 35.54
N LEU A 5 -2.54 37.35 36.49
CA LEU A 5 -3.24 36.07 36.57
C LEU A 5 -4.26 35.92 35.43
N HIS A 6 -4.96 36.98 35.06
CA HIS A 6 -5.91 36.98 33.94
C HIS A 6 -5.20 36.86 32.57
N THR A 7 -4.03 37.51 32.40
CA THR A 7 -3.27 37.39 31.15
C THR A 7 -2.66 36.00 30.98
N VAL A 8 -2.19 35.36 32.04
CA VAL A 8 -1.67 34.00 32.01
C VAL A 8 -2.79 32.97 31.72
N LEU A 9 -3.96 33.17 32.36
CA LEU A 9 -5.13 32.31 32.08
C LEU A 9 -5.65 32.48 30.66
N PHE A 10 -5.60 33.69 30.10
CA PHE A 10 -6.02 33.95 28.72
C PHE A 10 -5.05 33.39 27.70
N LEU A 11 -3.75 33.35 27.95
CA LEU A 11 -2.73 32.73 27.15
C LEU A 11 -2.83 31.18 27.15
N PHE A 12 -3.31 30.59 28.27
CA PHE A 12 -3.49 29.13 28.36
C PHE A 12 -4.69 28.60 27.55
N ILE A 13 -5.67 29.46 27.26
CA ILE A 13 -6.89 29.09 26.52
C ILE A 13 -6.64 29.06 25.00
N ILE A 14 -5.59 29.71 24.51
CA ILE A 14 -5.31 29.87 23.07
C ILE A 14 -4.55 28.63 22.48
N THR A 15 -4.03 27.73 23.33
CA THR A 15 -3.27 26.56 22.89
C THR A 15 -4.07 25.24 22.95
N MET A 16 -5.39 25.29 22.89
CA MET A 16 -6.14 24.09 22.56
C MET A 16 -6.04 23.88 21.03
N ASP A 17 -4.95 23.23 20.61
CA ASP A 17 -4.89 22.60 19.32
C ASP A 17 -6.09 21.64 19.22
N ILE A 18 -7.05 22.03 18.39
CA ILE A 18 -8.15 21.14 18.01
C ILE A 18 -7.49 20.03 17.19
N ALA A 19 -7.12 18.94 17.87
CA ALA A 19 -6.73 17.72 17.20
C ALA A 19 -7.96 17.24 16.40
N VAL A 20 -8.01 17.60 15.13
CA VAL A 20 -8.98 17.04 14.19
C VAL A 20 -8.64 15.55 14.14
N ALA A 21 -9.50 14.72 14.72
CA ALA A 21 -9.33 13.27 14.70
C ALA A 21 -9.45 12.81 13.25
N GLU A 22 -8.33 12.49 12.65
CA GLU A 22 -8.27 11.93 11.30
C GLU A 22 -8.84 10.51 11.32
N PHE A 23 -9.70 10.15 10.35
CA PHE A 23 -10.27 8.81 10.27
C PHE A 23 -9.16 7.75 10.15
N SER A 24 -9.22 6.75 11.03
CA SER A 24 -8.34 5.59 10.93
C SER A 24 -8.67 4.74 9.70
N ALA A 25 -7.74 3.88 9.27
CA ALA A 25 -7.99 2.95 8.17
C ALA A 25 -9.17 1.99 8.45
N ASN A 26 -9.42 1.67 9.72
CA ASN A 26 -10.54 0.85 10.15
C ASN A 26 -11.88 1.59 10.07
N ASP A 27 -11.90 2.87 10.45
CA ASP A 27 -13.10 3.70 10.36
C ASP A 27 -13.51 3.86 8.89
N CYS A 28 -12.54 4.12 8.00
CA CYS A 28 -12.77 4.19 6.57
C CYS A 28 -13.32 2.89 5.99
N LYS A 29 -12.80 1.75 6.46
CA LYS A 29 -13.30 0.43 6.01
C LYS A 29 -14.75 0.17 6.43
N ILE A 30 -15.14 0.58 7.64
CA ILE A 30 -16.52 0.49 8.13
C ILE A 30 -17.44 1.37 7.27
N LEU A 31 -16.96 2.52 6.81
CA LEU A 31 -17.68 3.44 5.93
C LEU A 31 -17.67 3.02 4.45
N GLY A 32 -17.08 1.85 4.13
CA GLY A 32 -17.02 1.27 2.78
C GLY A 32 -15.84 1.74 1.93
N PHE A 33 -14.88 2.49 2.50
CA PHE A 33 -13.71 2.96 1.79
C PHE A 33 -12.45 2.21 2.23
N ASN A 34 -11.64 1.79 1.25
CA ASN A 34 -10.31 1.27 1.54
C ASN A 34 -9.29 2.40 1.40
N LYS A 35 -8.82 2.93 2.53
CA LYS A 35 -7.87 4.06 2.59
C LYS A 35 -6.59 3.81 1.76
N ALA A 36 -6.21 2.55 1.54
CA ALA A 36 -5.03 2.19 0.75
C ALA A 36 -5.25 2.28 -0.77
N ASN A 37 -6.50 2.25 -1.26
CA ASN A 37 -6.80 2.08 -2.69
C ASN A 37 -7.63 3.23 -3.28
N VAL A 38 -8.18 4.13 -2.46
CA VAL A 38 -9.04 5.22 -2.93
C VAL A 38 -8.22 6.49 -3.08
N LEU A 39 -8.09 7.00 -4.31
CA LEU A 39 -7.45 8.27 -4.60
C LEU A 39 -8.38 9.45 -4.37
N CYS A 40 -7.86 10.56 -3.88
CA CYS A 40 -8.67 11.76 -3.65
C CYS A 40 -9.22 12.37 -4.95
N SER A 41 -8.58 12.14 -6.08
CA SER A 41 -9.12 12.51 -7.41
C SER A 41 -10.42 11.76 -7.75
N THR A 42 -10.51 10.48 -7.36
CA THR A 42 -11.72 9.66 -7.60
C THR A 42 -12.94 10.18 -6.85
N CYS A 43 -12.74 10.81 -5.68
CA CYS A 43 -13.85 11.37 -4.91
C CYS A 43 -14.62 12.46 -5.65
N LYS A 44 -14.00 13.14 -6.62
CA LYS A 44 -14.66 14.21 -7.41
C LYS A 44 -15.90 13.72 -8.12
N HIS A 45 -15.96 12.48 -8.56
CA HIS A 45 -17.13 11.90 -9.21
C HIS A 45 -18.38 11.88 -8.31
N PHE A 46 -18.19 11.81 -6.99
CA PHE A 46 -19.32 11.87 -6.05
C PHE A 46 -19.86 13.28 -5.87
N ALA A 47 -19.03 14.32 -6.04
CA ALA A 47 -19.46 15.70 -6.00
C ALA A 47 -20.36 16.07 -7.21
N GLU A 48 -20.08 15.47 -8.37
CA GLU A 48 -20.84 15.68 -9.60
C GLU A 48 -22.20 14.96 -9.59
N SER A 49 -22.40 14.00 -8.68
CA SER A 49 -23.56 13.10 -8.63
C SER A 49 -24.54 13.43 -7.49
N ASP A 50 -24.47 14.61 -6.88
CA ASP A 50 -25.32 15.06 -5.75
C ASP A 50 -25.21 14.15 -4.48
N LEU A 51 -24.05 13.49 -4.33
CA LEU A 51 -23.73 12.57 -3.22
C LEU A 51 -22.78 13.22 -2.20
N GLU A 52 -23.13 14.42 -1.71
CA GLU A 52 -22.28 15.25 -0.83
C GLU A 52 -21.78 14.54 0.42
N LYS A 53 -22.62 13.70 1.05
CA LYS A 53 -22.21 12.90 2.22
C LYS A 53 -21.13 11.89 1.89
N ILE A 54 -21.23 11.24 0.72
CA ILE A 54 -20.24 10.25 0.27
C ILE A 54 -18.96 10.98 -0.14
N TYR A 55 -19.09 12.14 -0.78
CA TYR A 55 -17.95 12.98 -1.15
C TYR A 55 -17.10 13.38 0.06
N THR A 56 -17.73 13.93 1.11
CA THR A 56 -17.02 14.34 2.33
C THR A 56 -16.30 13.16 3.01
N THR A 57 -17.01 12.03 3.17
CA THR A 57 -16.43 10.81 3.74
C THR A 57 -15.27 10.25 2.90
N CYS A 58 -15.44 10.27 1.57
CA CYS A 58 -14.39 9.85 0.64
C CYS A 58 -13.14 10.73 0.79
N LYS A 59 -13.30 12.06 0.91
CA LYS A 59 -12.17 13.00 1.06
C LYS A 59 -11.36 12.78 2.34
N GLU A 60 -11.98 12.30 3.39
CA GLU A 60 -11.30 11.98 4.66
C GLU A 60 -10.65 10.60 4.65
N CYS A 61 -11.12 9.72 3.76
CA CYS A 61 -10.66 8.33 3.64
C CYS A 61 -9.79 8.06 2.40
N CYS A 62 -9.47 9.09 1.60
CA CYS A 62 -8.66 8.91 0.40
C CYS A 62 -7.16 9.15 0.64
N LEU A 63 -6.33 8.58 -0.22
CA LEU A 63 -4.93 8.93 -0.37
C LEU A 63 -4.81 10.17 -1.26
N LYS A 64 -3.98 11.12 -0.87
CA LYS A 64 -3.62 12.23 -1.75
C LYS A 64 -2.93 11.67 -3.00
N ASP A 65 -3.29 12.22 -4.16
CA ASP A 65 -2.78 11.73 -5.45
C ASP A 65 -1.24 11.75 -5.50
N ASN A 66 -0.61 12.74 -4.88
CA ASN A 66 0.85 12.81 -4.75
C ASN A 66 1.43 11.70 -3.87
N ASP A 67 0.74 11.34 -2.79
CA ASP A 67 1.17 10.25 -1.90
C ASP A 67 0.98 8.88 -2.56
N TYR A 68 0.01 8.75 -3.47
CA TYR A 68 -0.18 7.55 -4.28
C TYR A 68 0.93 7.39 -5.33
N GLU A 69 1.32 8.46 -6.01
CA GLU A 69 2.47 8.42 -6.92
C GLU A 69 3.77 8.08 -6.18
N LEU A 70 3.96 8.59 -4.96
CA LEU A 70 5.08 8.20 -4.11
C LEU A 70 4.96 6.74 -3.59
N SER A 71 3.76 6.30 -3.24
CA SER A 71 3.49 4.93 -2.75
C SER A 71 3.42 3.91 -3.89
N GLY A 72 2.80 4.28 -5.02
CA GLY A 72 2.70 3.43 -6.22
C GLY A 72 3.97 3.36 -7.05
N SER A 73 4.90 4.30 -6.84
CA SER A 73 6.19 4.34 -7.54
C SER A 73 7.37 3.84 -6.69
N LYS A 74 7.14 3.41 -5.45
CA LYS A 74 8.23 2.85 -4.65
C LYS A 74 8.78 1.62 -5.37
N ARG A 75 10.02 1.73 -5.81
CA ARG A 75 10.72 0.64 -6.46
C ARG A 75 11.74 0.04 -5.51
N TYR A 76 11.74 -1.27 -5.50
CA TYR A 76 12.64 -2.05 -4.68
C TYR A 76 13.83 -2.51 -5.52
N PRO A 77 15.06 -2.38 -5.01
CA PRO A 77 16.26 -2.80 -5.76
C PRO A 77 16.34 -4.31 -5.95
N LYS A 78 15.62 -5.09 -5.14
CA LYS A 78 15.67 -6.55 -5.20
C LYS A 78 14.37 -7.19 -4.70
N ALA A 79 13.98 -8.27 -5.35
CA ALA A 79 12.89 -9.15 -4.91
C ALA A 79 13.33 -10.61 -4.88
N ILE A 80 12.77 -11.38 -3.95
CA ILE A 80 12.91 -12.84 -3.90
C ILE A 80 11.51 -13.45 -3.90
N LEU A 81 11.21 -14.23 -4.94
CA LEU A 81 10.03 -15.07 -5.02
C LEU A 81 10.34 -16.41 -4.35
N GLU A 82 9.80 -16.63 -3.15
CA GLU A 82 9.95 -17.89 -2.43
C GLU A 82 8.74 -18.80 -2.69
N VAL A 83 9.00 -20.06 -3.08
CA VAL A 83 7.97 -21.04 -3.46
C VAL A 83 8.36 -22.43 -3.08
N CYS A 84 7.37 -23.35 -2.94
CA CYS A 84 7.64 -24.80 -2.88
C CYS A 84 7.22 -25.45 -4.20
N THR A 85 8.11 -26.25 -4.82
CA THR A 85 7.75 -27.10 -5.95
C THR A 85 6.69 -28.15 -5.58
N CYS A 86 6.68 -28.57 -4.29
CA CYS A 86 5.70 -29.50 -3.73
C CYS A 86 4.26 -28.95 -3.75
N LYS A 87 4.07 -27.64 -3.89
CA LYS A 87 2.77 -26.96 -3.91
C LYS A 87 2.36 -26.41 -5.27
N PHE A 88 3.12 -26.68 -6.32
CA PHE A 88 2.80 -26.18 -7.66
C PHE A 88 1.43 -26.64 -8.18
N GLY A 89 0.95 -27.82 -7.75
CA GLY A 89 -0.40 -28.26 -8.09
C GLY A 89 -1.51 -27.39 -7.48
N GLN A 90 -1.23 -26.76 -6.33
CA GLN A 90 -2.16 -25.83 -5.68
C GLN A 90 -2.09 -24.43 -6.28
N TYR A 91 -0.93 -24.04 -6.82
CA TYR A 91 -0.65 -22.70 -7.37
C TYR A 91 -0.20 -22.76 -8.82
N PRO A 92 -1.07 -23.22 -9.75
CA PRO A 92 -0.71 -23.43 -11.16
C PRO A 92 -0.33 -22.13 -11.88
N GLN A 93 -0.89 -20.98 -11.47
CA GLN A 93 -0.58 -19.67 -12.03
C GLN A 93 0.85 -19.22 -11.65
N ILE A 94 1.24 -19.46 -10.42
CA ILE A 94 2.60 -19.17 -9.94
C ILE A 94 3.61 -20.10 -10.62
N GLN A 95 3.26 -21.39 -10.77
CA GLN A 95 4.08 -22.34 -11.54
C GLN A 95 4.24 -21.88 -13.00
N ALA A 96 3.16 -21.43 -13.65
CA ALA A 96 3.19 -20.92 -15.01
C ALA A 96 4.10 -19.70 -15.15
N PHE A 97 4.01 -18.74 -14.20
CA PHE A 97 4.92 -17.60 -14.16
C PHE A 97 6.39 -18.06 -14.11
N ILE A 98 6.73 -18.94 -13.15
CA ILE A 98 8.11 -19.39 -12.92
C ILE A 98 8.68 -20.16 -14.13
N LYS A 99 7.86 -20.97 -14.81
CA LYS A 99 8.28 -21.78 -15.97
C LYS A 99 8.31 -21.01 -17.29
N SER A 100 7.73 -19.81 -17.33
CA SER A 100 7.73 -18.94 -18.49
C SER A 100 9.05 -18.16 -18.63
N ASP A 101 9.17 -17.37 -19.68
CA ASP A 101 10.28 -16.44 -19.85
C ASP A 101 10.10 -15.10 -19.08
N ARG A 102 8.96 -14.93 -18.40
CA ARG A 102 8.65 -13.69 -17.67
C ARG A 102 9.65 -13.36 -16.56
N PRO A 103 10.06 -14.29 -15.68
CA PRO A 103 11.04 -13.99 -14.64
C PRO A 103 12.38 -13.47 -15.19
N LYS A 104 12.78 -13.90 -16.39
CA LYS A 104 14.04 -13.48 -17.02
C LYS A 104 14.09 -11.99 -17.39
N LYS A 105 12.92 -11.33 -17.46
CA LYS A 105 12.83 -9.88 -17.70
C LYS A 105 13.36 -9.06 -16.52
N TYR A 106 13.38 -9.65 -15.32
CA TYR A 106 13.70 -8.97 -14.07
C TYR A 106 15.05 -9.44 -13.54
N LYS A 107 16.12 -8.69 -13.82
CA LYS A 107 17.48 -9.02 -13.35
C LYS A 107 17.60 -9.07 -11.82
N ASN A 108 16.77 -8.28 -11.15
CA ASN A 108 16.78 -8.12 -9.69
C ASN A 108 15.78 -9.06 -8.99
N LEU A 109 15.13 -9.98 -9.74
CA LEU A 109 14.28 -11.02 -9.18
C LEU A 109 15.08 -12.31 -9.01
N ASN A 110 15.05 -12.88 -7.82
CA ASN A 110 15.56 -14.22 -7.55
C ASN A 110 14.43 -15.16 -7.18
N ILE A 111 14.46 -16.38 -7.69
CA ILE A 111 13.51 -17.44 -7.29
C ILE A 111 14.21 -18.37 -6.31
N LYS A 112 13.61 -18.54 -5.14
CA LYS A 112 14.12 -19.40 -4.09
C LYS A 112 13.11 -20.50 -3.76
N TYR A 113 13.57 -21.73 -3.76
CA TYR A 113 12.74 -22.89 -3.45
C TYR A 113 12.84 -23.23 -1.97
N VAL A 114 11.70 -23.13 -1.26
CA VAL A 114 11.60 -23.40 0.18
C VAL A 114 10.52 -24.45 0.41
N ARG A 115 10.90 -25.58 0.99
CA ARG A 115 9.98 -26.71 1.22
C ARG A 115 8.83 -26.31 2.14
N GLY A 116 7.60 -26.61 1.71
CA GLY A 116 6.36 -26.39 2.48
C GLY A 116 5.84 -24.96 2.51
N LEU A 117 6.59 -23.98 1.97
CA LEU A 117 6.18 -22.58 1.95
C LEU A 117 5.11 -22.32 0.91
N ASP A 118 4.12 -21.50 1.25
CA ASP A 118 3.21 -20.91 0.28
C ASP A 118 3.93 -19.80 -0.51
N PRO A 119 3.48 -19.49 -1.75
CA PRO A 119 4.19 -18.53 -2.58
C PRO A 119 4.13 -17.12 -1.98
N ILE A 120 5.29 -16.53 -1.76
CA ILE A 120 5.47 -15.16 -1.27
C ILE A 120 6.52 -14.42 -2.08
N ILE A 121 6.37 -13.09 -2.16
CA ILE A 121 7.41 -12.18 -2.65
C ILE A 121 7.98 -11.40 -1.46
N LYS A 122 9.29 -11.48 -1.27
CA LYS A 122 10.03 -10.63 -0.33
C LYS A 122 10.68 -9.48 -1.09
N LEU A 123 10.43 -8.27 -0.65
CA LEU A 123 10.99 -7.04 -1.21
C LEU A 123 12.09 -6.54 -0.28
N TYR A 124 13.20 -6.13 -0.87
CA TYR A 124 14.40 -5.72 -0.14
C TYR A 124 14.68 -4.24 -0.40
N ASP A 125 15.18 -3.55 0.63
CA ASP A 125 15.70 -2.19 0.52
C ASP A 125 17.14 -2.17 -0.05
N ALA A 126 17.72 -0.97 -0.14
CA ALA A 126 19.08 -0.76 -0.64
C ALA A 126 20.16 -1.42 0.26
N GLU A 127 19.86 -1.61 1.53
CA GLU A 127 20.72 -2.25 2.54
C GLU A 127 20.58 -3.78 2.56
N ASN A 128 19.84 -4.39 1.61
CA ASN A 128 19.51 -5.82 1.56
C ASN A 128 18.71 -6.35 2.77
N LYS A 129 17.99 -5.47 3.44
CA LYS A 129 17.06 -5.84 4.50
C LYS A 129 15.67 -6.08 3.91
N VAL A 130 14.94 -7.06 4.43
CA VAL A 130 13.54 -7.30 4.03
C VAL A 130 12.70 -6.13 4.52
N GLU A 131 12.09 -5.42 3.59
CA GLU A 131 11.22 -4.28 3.87
C GLU A 131 9.75 -4.68 3.84
N ASP A 132 9.37 -5.55 2.89
CA ASP A 132 7.99 -6.02 2.76
C ASP A 132 7.91 -7.48 2.36
N VAL A 133 6.82 -8.15 2.73
CA VAL A 133 6.54 -9.55 2.41
C VAL A 133 5.09 -9.69 1.94
N LEU A 134 4.92 -10.07 0.70
CA LEU A 134 3.62 -10.20 0.06
C LEU A 134 3.23 -11.67 -0.12
N ASP A 135 2.07 -12.02 0.37
CA ASP A 135 1.43 -13.30 0.07
C ASP A 135 0.75 -13.24 -1.30
N ILE A 136 1.21 -14.08 -2.23
CA ILE A 136 0.76 -14.09 -3.62
C ILE A 136 0.00 -15.37 -4.00
N HIS A 137 -0.46 -16.16 -3.04
CA HIS A 137 -1.11 -17.44 -3.29
C HIS A 137 -2.40 -17.33 -4.15
N LYS A 138 -3.03 -16.15 -4.18
CA LYS A 138 -4.23 -15.86 -4.99
C LYS A 138 -3.93 -15.09 -6.29
N TRP A 139 -2.67 -14.80 -6.55
CA TRP A 139 -2.30 -14.03 -7.73
C TRP A 139 -2.23 -14.92 -8.96
N ASP A 140 -2.63 -14.36 -10.08
CA ASP A 140 -2.41 -14.97 -11.39
C ASP A 140 -1.05 -14.57 -11.97
N THR A 141 -0.71 -15.18 -13.10
CA THR A 141 0.56 -14.94 -13.79
C THR A 141 0.75 -13.47 -14.20
N ASP A 142 -0.33 -12.80 -14.61
CA ASP A 142 -0.30 -11.42 -15.10
C ASP A 142 -0.15 -10.44 -13.93
N SER A 143 -0.85 -10.68 -12.82
CA SER A 143 -0.71 -9.88 -11.59
C SER A 143 0.72 -9.90 -11.04
N VAL A 144 1.40 -11.06 -11.08
CA VAL A 144 2.81 -11.15 -10.66
C VAL A 144 3.71 -10.35 -11.59
N ASP A 145 3.51 -10.47 -12.91
CA ASP A 145 4.30 -9.74 -13.92
C ASP A 145 4.10 -8.22 -13.80
N GLU A 146 2.85 -7.77 -13.66
CA GLU A 146 2.49 -6.35 -13.50
C GLU A 146 3.09 -5.77 -12.22
N PHE A 147 2.94 -6.47 -11.10
CA PHE A 147 3.51 -6.04 -9.83
C PHE A 147 5.03 -5.85 -9.92
N LEU A 148 5.75 -6.84 -10.44
CA LEU A 148 7.19 -6.78 -10.58
C LEU A 148 7.62 -5.66 -11.54
N SER A 149 6.90 -5.45 -12.65
CA SER A 149 7.19 -4.39 -13.61
C SER A 149 7.04 -2.99 -13.02
N THR A 150 6.12 -2.83 -12.07
CA THR A 150 5.79 -1.57 -11.41
C THR A 150 6.70 -1.29 -10.22
N HIS A 151 6.98 -2.32 -9.41
CA HIS A 151 7.63 -2.15 -8.11
C HIS A 151 9.09 -2.60 -8.05
N LEU A 152 9.60 -3.31 -9.05
CA LEU A 152 11.02 -3.67 -9.09
C LEU A 152 11.81 -2.65 -9.90
N SER A 153 13.00 -2.26 -9.42
CA SER A 153 13.88 -1.32 -10.13
C SER A 153 14.27 -1.87 -11.51
N LYS A 154 14.31 -1.00 -12.48
CA LYS A 154 14.85 -1.29 -13.82
C LYS A 154 16.30 -0.83 -13.81
N ASP A 155 17.23 -1.74 -13.76
CA ASP A 155 18.66 -1.46 -13.97
C ASP A 155 19.00 -1.58 -15.45
#